data_68d7bb2a60ae4760e1ef404449d6b890
#
_entry.id   68d7bb2a60ae4760e1ef404449d6b890
#
_cell.length_a   1.000
_cell.length_b   1.000
_cell.length_c   1.000
_cell.angle_alpha   90.00
_cell.angle_beta   90.00
_cell.angle_gamma   90.00
#
_symmetry.space_group_name_H-M   'P 1'
#
loop_
_entity.id
_entity.type
_entity.pdbx_description
1 polymer ?
#
loop_
_entity_poly.entity_id
_entity_poly.type
_entity_poly.pdbx_seq_one_letter_code
_entity_poly.pdbx_strand_id
1 'polypeptide(L)'
;MTGSGFVKCFALAVAVLAIVLTGAVDALAQQAEPAPKAGKLINAGDILSGQLNAMRMRGGKKGKRVNTYQLVSEPRRLPPPNGLCNLETGPETFQIVTSSDAQTAQLKGFIGKEISVKVDEVACAQDAGQMSEAVVTKWSVVTKH
;
A
#
# COMPACT_ATOMS: atom_id res chain seq x y z
N MET A 1 39.51 -12.76 -71.68
CA MET A 1 39.38 -11.35 -71.43
C MET A 1 38.05 -11.08 -70.84
N THR A 2 37.95 -10.56 -69.77
CA THR A 2 36.71 -9.98 -69.34
C THR A 2 35.76 -10.82 -68.54
N GLY A 3 35.55 -10.38 -67.38
CA GLY A 3 34.33 -10.63 -66.70
C GLY A 3 34.37 -11.61 -65.55
N SER A 4 35.30 -11.44 -64.68
CA SER A 4 35.21 -12.13 -63.42
C SER A 4 35.35 -11.10 -62.29
N GLY A 5 34.38 -10.22 -62.21
CA GLY A 5 34.43 -9.17 -61.20
C GLY A 5 33.11 -8.82 -60.55
N PHE A 6 32.01 -9.37 -61.04
CA PHE A 6 30.69 -8.89 -60.61
C PHE A 6 29.95 -9.77 -59.61
N VAL A 7 30.48 -10.94 -59.31
CA VAL A 7 29.75 -11.90 -58.48
C VAL A 7 30.09 -11.86 -57.00
N LYS A 8 31.17 -11.12 -56.65
CA LYS A 8 31.63 -11.09 -55.24
C LYS A 8 31.01 -10.01 -54.34
N CYS A 9 30.26 -9.07 -54.90
CA CYS A 9 29.67 -8.00 -54.09
C CYS A 9 28.27 -8.29 -53.59
N PHE A 10 27.60 -9.33 -54.12
CA PHE A 10 26.24 -9.65 -53.71
C PHE A 10 26.14 -10.54 -52.46
N ALA A 11 27.17 -11.24 -52.12
CA ALA A 11 27.19 -12.15 -50.99
C ALA A 11 27.41 -11.43 -49.62
N LEU A 12 27.94 -10.22 -49.63
CA LEU A 12 28.22 -9.47 -48.41
C LEU A 12 27.06 -8.61 -47.92
N ALA A 13 26.11 -8.30 -48.79
CA ALA A 13 24.95 -7.49 -48.43
C ALA A 13 23.83 -8.27 -47.68
N VAL A 14 23.79 -9.58 -47.85
CA VAL A 14 22.78 -10.43 -47.25
C VAL A 14 23.15 -10.82 -45.82
N ALA A 15 24.45 -10.87 -45.51
CA ALA A 15 24.87 -11.23 -44.16
C ALA A 15 24.66 -10.13 -43.13
N VAL A 16 24.64 -8.87 -43.56
CA VAL A 16 24.45 -7.74 -42.63
C VAL A 16 23.00 -7.52 -42.21
N LEU A 17 22.07 -7.96 -43.08
CA LEU A 17 20.63 -7.82 -42.75
C LEU A 17 20.14 -8.87 -41.77
N ALA A 18 20.79 -10.00 -41.60
CA ALA A 18 20.42 -11.05 -40.68
C ALA A 18 20.81 -10.77 -39.24
N ILE A 19 21.76 -9.89 -38.99
CA ILE A 19 22.27 -9.59 -37.65
C ILE A 19 21.40 -8.55 -36.94
N VAL A 20 20.67 -7.73 -37.67
CA VAL A 20 19.83 -6.66 -37.08
C VAL A 20 18.49 -7.18 -36.56
N LEU A 21 18.04 -8.34 -37.02
CA LEU A 21 16.75 -8.91 -36.63
C LEU A 21 16.79 -9.74 -35.32
N THR A 22 17.95 -10.09 -34.82
CA THR A 22 18.07 -10.90 -33.62
C THR A 22 18.23 -10.08 -32.32
N GLY A 23 18.44 -8.78 -32.44
CA GLY A 23 18.61 -7.92 -31.25
C GLY A 23 17.33 -7.33 -30.67
N ALA A 24 16.20 -7.48 -31.33
CA ALA A 24 14.97 -6.81 -30.92
C ALA A 24 14.05 -7.65 -30.02
N VAL A 25 14.35 -8.93 -29.82
CA VAL A 25 13.46 -9.85 -29.08
C VAL A 25 13.82 -9.95 -27.61
N ASP A 26 15.05 -9.62 -27.25
CA ASP A 26 15.49 -9.72 -25.86
C ASP A 26 15.06 -8.56 -24.96
N ALA A 27 14.60 -7.46 -25.53
CA ALA A 27 14.21 -6.29 -24.73
C ALA A 27 12.80 -6.38 -24.13
N LEU A 28 11.97 -7.31 -24.56
CA LEU A 28 10.57 -7.46 -24.12
C LEU A 28 10.39 -8.47 -22.98
N ALA A 29 11.40 -9.25 -22.65
CA ALA A 29 11.28 -10.33 -21.67
C ALA A 29 11.68 -9.92 -20.24
N GLN A 30 12.09 -8.67 -19.99
CA GLN A 30 12.74 -8.32 -18.73
C GLN A 30 11.98 -7.38 -17.80
N GLN A 31 10.71 -7.10 -18.04
CA GLN A 31 9.94 -6.19 -17.19
C GLN A 31 8.63 -6.79 -16.72
N ALA A 32 8.69 -7.95 -16.11
CA ALA A 32 7.64 -8.35 -15.19
C ALA A 32 7.92 -7.63 -13.86
N GLU A 33 7.22 -6.53 -13.58
CA GLU A 33 7.20 -5.94 -12.26
C GLU A 33 6.76 -7.01 -11.25
N PRO A 34 7.50 -7.20 -10.16
CA PRO A 34 7.07 -8.15 -9.14
C PRO A 34 5.68 -7.74 -8.64
N ALA A 35 4.75 -8.67 -8.64
CA ALA A 35 3.42 -8.44 -8.09
C ALA A 35 3.53 -7.85 -6.68
N PRO A 36 2.73 -6.85 -6.31
CA PRO A 36 2.77 -6.26 -4.99
C PRO A 36 2.53 -7.35 -3.94
N LYS A 37 3.42 -7.42 -2.97
CA LYS A 37 3.31 -8.40 -1.89
C LYS A 37 2.21 -7.99 -0.95
N ALA A 38 1.31 -8.91 -0.63
CA ALA A 38 0.30 -8.71 0.41
C ALA A 38 0.96 -8.30 1.74
N GLY A 39 0.31 -7.40 2.47
CA GLY A 39 0.79 -6.92 3.76
C GLY A 39 0.93 -8.03 4.80
N LYS A 40 1.77 -7.79 5.78
CA LYS A 40 1.95 -8.68 6.93
C LYS A 40 0.64 -8.82 7.71
N LEU A 41 0.32 -10.03 8.13
CA LEU A 41 -0.85 -10.28 8.98
C LEU A 41 -0.73 -9.53 10.31
N ILE A 42 -1.82 -8.88 10.71
CA ILE A 42 -1.98 -8.29 12.04
C ILE A 42 -2.99 -9.11 12.84
N ASN A 43 -2.60 -9.59 14.00
CA ASN A 43 -3.45 -10.33 14.91
C ASN A 43 -3.82 -9.48 16.12
N ALA A 44 -4.82 -9.90 16.88
CA ALA A 44 -5.13 -9.28 18.16
C ALA A 44 -3.90 -9.31 19.09
N GLY A 45 -3.52 -8.14 19.62
CA GLY A 45 -2.33 -7.97 20.44
C GLY A 45 -1.07 -7.56 19.69
N ASP A 46 -1.10 -7.53 18.36
CA ASP A 46 0.03 -7.05 17.55
C ASP A 46 0.15 -5.51 17.61
N ILE A 47 1.34 -5.04 17.30
CA ILE A 47 1.65 -3.61 17.28
C ILE A 47 1.53 -3.08 15.86
N LEU A 48 0.74 -2.03 15.71
CA LEU A 48 0.60 -1.25 14.50
C LEU A 48 1.32 0.08 14.67
N SER A 49 2.31 0.34 13.84
CA SER A 49 3.08 1.59 13.87
C SER A 49 2.81 2.41 12.61
N GLY A 50 2.73 3.70 12.75
CA GLY A 50 2.52 4.60 11.64
C GLY A 50 2.38 6.06 12.07
N GLN A 51 2.12 6.91 11.11
CA GLN A 51 1.91 8.33 11.34
C GLN A 51 0.45 8.60 11.73
N LEU A 52 0.25 9.30 12.84
CA LEU A 52 -1.08 9.69 13.31
C LEU A 52 -1.50 11.02 12.71
N ASN A 53 -2.63 11.02 12.03
CA ASN A 53 -3.26 12.20 11.48
C ASN A 53 -4.62 12.45 12.14
N ALA A 54 -4.98 13.71 12.31
CA ALA A 54 -6.32 14.09 12.73
C ALA A 54 -7.10 14.61 11.53
N MET A 55 -8.29 14.10 11.35
CA MET A 55 -9.20 14.49 10.30
C MET A 55 -10.47 15.06 10.91
N ARG A 56 -11.00 16.14 10.32
CA ARG A 56 -12.27 16.73 10.75
C ARG A 56 -13.36 16.29 9.82
N MET A 57 -14.31 15.55 10.37
CA MET A 57 -15.50 15.12 9.63
C MET A 57 -16.75 15.84 10.14
N ARG A 58 -17.67 16.12 9.24
CA ARG A 58 -19.02 16.48 9.64
C ARG A 58 -19.76 15.19 9.99
N GLY A 59 -19.91 14.96 11.27
CA GLY A 59 -20.63 13.79 11.79
C GLY A 59 -21.89 14.18 12.53
N GLY A 60 -22.92 13.33 12.47
CA GLY A 60 -24.12 13.42 13.26
C GLY A 60 -25.21 14.33 12.73
N LYS A 61 -26.41 14.18 13.32
CA LYS A 61 -27.67 14.82 12.93
C LYS A 61 -27.67 16.37 13.01
N LYS A 62 -26.68 16.96 13.64
CA LYS A 62 -26.59 18.43 13.85
C LYS A 62 -25.36 19.07 13.17
N GLY A 63 -24.69 18.38 12.25
CA GLY A 63 -23.53 18.91 11.55
C GLY A 63 -22.33 19.23 12.44
N LYS A 64 -22.26 18.66 13.64
CA LYS A 64 -21.15 18.83 14.58
C LYS A 64 -19.87 18.26 14.00
N ARG A 65 -18.79 19.02 14.03
CA ARG A 65 -17.49 18.55 13.60
C ARG A 65 -16.93 17.58 14.63
N VAL A 66 -16.63 16.38 14.20
CA VAL A 66 -16.00 15.34 15.01
C VAL A 66 -14.57 15.16 14.52
N ASN A 67 -13.62 15.12 15.46
CA ASN A 67 -12.24 14.78 15.14
C ASN A 67 -12.14 13.27 15.03
N THR A 68 -11.63 12.80 13.89
CA THR A 68 -11.35 11.40 13.63
C THR A 68 -9.84 11.23 13.52
N TYR A 69 -9.31 10.20 14.12
CA TYR A 69 -7.88 9.90 14.09
C TYR A 69 -7.61 8.78 13.10
N GLN A 70 -6.63 8.99 12.25
CA GLN A 70 -6.20 8.02 11.25
C GLN A 70 -4.72 7.70 11.45
N LEU A 71 -4.40 6.43 11.53
CA LEU A 71 -3.02 5.93 11.52
C LEU A 71 -2.69 5.46 10.11
N VAL A 72 -1.67 6.02 9.50
CA VAL A 72 -1.15 5.62 8.20
C VAL A 72 0.05 4.71 8.43
N SER A 73 -0.08 3.47 8.02
CA SER A 73 0.89 2.40 8.25
C SER A 73 1.31 1.75 6.94
N GLU A 74 2.24 0.83 7.01
CA GLU A 74 2.47 -0.12 5.92
C GLU A 74 1.24 -1.02 5.71
N PRO A 75 1.05 -1.59 4.50
CA PRO A 75 -0.06 -2.49 4.24
C PRO A 75 -0.10 -3.65 5.24
N ARG A 76 -1.29 -3.96 5.72
CA ARG A 76 -1.53 -5.06 6.65
C ARG A 76 -2.66 -5.95 6.15
N ARG A 77 -2.58 -7.22 6.46
CA ARG A 77 -3.68 -8.15 6.25
C ARG A 77 -4.36 -8.41 7.59
N LEU A 78 -5.68 -8.32 7.61
CA LEU A 78 -6.46 -8.56 8.81
C LEU A 78 -6.72 -10.07 9.01
N PRO A 79 -7.05 -10.50 10.23
CA PRO A 79 -7.47 -11.88 10.48
C PRO A 79 -8.73 -12.23 9.68
N PRO A 80 -8.92 -13.50 9.30
CA PRO A 80 -10.17 -13.92 8.67
C PRO A 80 -11.41 -13.57 9.54
N PRO A 81 -12.55 -13.22 8.95
CA PRO A 81 -12.88 -13.22 7.52
C PRO A 81 -12.50 -11.94 6.76
N ASN A 82 -11.97 -10.92 7.44
CA ASN A 82 -11.70 -9.61 6.86
C ASN A 82 -10.59 -9.63 5.78
N GLY A 83 -9.50 -10.32 6.03
CA GLY A 83 -8.41 -10.50 5.07
C GLY A 83 -7.79 -9.19 4.57
N LEU A 84 -7.82 -8.98 3.26
CA LEU A 84 -7.25 -7.80 2.60
C LEU A 84 -8.23 -6.63 2.47
N CYS A 85 -9.43 -6.71 3.02
CA CYS A 85 -10.48 -5.68 2.88
C CYS A 85 -10.80 -5.32 1.41
N ASN A 86 -10.76 -6.28 0.49
CA ASN A 86 -10.91 -6.10 -0.96
C ASN A 86 -9.84 -5.20 -1.59
N LEU A 87 -8.71 -5.03 -0.95
CA LEU A 87 -7.56 -4.27 -1.43
C LEU A 87 -6.47 -5.24 -1.91
N GLU A 88 -5.64 -4.79 -2.83
CA GLU A 88 -4.60 -5.63 -3.44
C GLU A 88 -3.56 -6.10 -2.41
N THR A 89 -3.12 -5.20 -1.54
CA THR A 89 -2.08 -5.45 -0.53
C THR A 89 -2.59 -5.45 0.90
N GLY A 90 -3.84 -5.04 1.10
CA GLY A 90 -4.46 -4.82 2.40
C GLY A 90 -4.51 -3.35 2.80
N PRO A 91 -5.24 -3.03 3.87
CA PRO A 91 -5.39 -1.66 4.34
C PRO A 91 -4.06 -1.05 4.81
N GLU A 92 -3.85 0.20 4.45
CA GLU A 92 -2.74 1.05 4.89
C GLU A 92 -3.21 2.15 5.84
N THR A 93 -4.50 2.47 5.82
CA THR A 93 -5.11 3.50 6.66
C THR A 93 -6.05 2.87 7.67
N PHE A 94 -5.85 3.23 8.93
CA PHE A 94 -6.59 2.68 10.07
C PHE A 94 -7.22 3.81 10.86
N GLN A 95 -8.54 3.81 10.94
CA GLN A 95 -9.24 4.73 11.82
C GLN A 95 -9.11 4.26 13.27
N ILE A 96 -8.61 5.12 14.13
CA ILE A 96 -8.51 4.84 15.57
C ILE A 96 -9.76 5.39 16.27
N VAL A 97 -10.61 4.51 16.73
CA VAL A 97 -11.85 4.89 17.42
C VAL A 97 -11.54 5.20 18.88
N THR A 98 -11.95 6.38 19.32
CA THR A 98 -11.83 6.81 20.71
C THR A 98 -13.18 6.62 21.41
N SER A 99 -13.18 5.95 22.56
CA SER A 99 -14.37 5.71 23.39
C SER A 99 -14.46 6.61 24.61
N SER A 100 -13.41 7.38 24.91
CA SER A 100 -13.35 8.28 26.06
C SER A 100 -12.59 9.56 25.74
N ASP A 101 -12.84 10.61 26.52
CA ASP A 101 -12.08 11.86 26.42
C ASP A 101 -10.60 11.68 26.77
N ALA A 102 -10.27 10.74 27.65
CA ALA A 102 -8.91 10.39 27.98
C ALA A 102 -8.14 9.83 26.77
N GLN A 103 -8.74 8.93 26.00
CA GLN A 103 -8.16 8.41 24.77
C GLN A 103 -7.99 9.51 23.71
N THR A 104 -8.98 10.37 23.57
CA THR A 104 -8.91 11.53 22.67
C THR A 104 -7.76 12.47 23.05
N ALA A 105 -7.62 12.80 24.33
CA ALA A 105 -6.54 13.63 24.84
C ALA A 105 -5.16 12.99 24.62
N GLN A 106 -5.05 11.69 24.81
CA GLN A 106 -3.82 10.94 24.57
C GLN A 106 -3.40 11.02 23.09
N LEU A 107 -4.31 10.82 22.15
CA LEU A 107 -4.00 10.90 20.71
C LEU A 107 -3.67 12.31 20.26
N LYS A 108 -4.27 13.33 20.82
CA LYS A 108 -3.97 14.73 20.49
C LYS A 108 -2.48 15.08 20.61
N GLY A 109 -1.81 14.50 21.59
CA GLY A 109 -0.37 14.72 21.81
C GLY A 109 0.53 14.10 20.73
N PHE A 110 -0.01 13.21 19.91
CA PHE A 110 0.75 12.48 18.89
C PHE A 110 0.39 12.84 17.45
N ILE A 111 -0.49 13.79 17.24
CA ILE A 111 -0.89 14.22 15.89
C ILE A 111 0.33 14.69 15.09
N GLY A 112 0.50 14.17 13.89
CA GLY A 112 1.64 14.45 13.02
C GLY A 112 2.91 13.69 13.37
N LYS A 113 2.86 12.82 14.38
CA LYS A 113 4.00 12.02 14.83
C LYS A 113 3.80 10.55 14.49
N GLU A 114 4.90 9.82 14.44
CA GLU A 114 4.87 8.36 14.37
C GLU A 114 4.58 7.79 15.76
N ILE A 115 3.58 6.92 15.84
CA ILE A 115 3.21 6.23 17.06
C ILE A 115 3.09 4.73 16.82
N SER A 116 3.14 3.98 17.91
CA SER A 116 2.84 2.55 17.93
C SER A 116 1.65 2.30 18.83
N VAL A 117 0.68 1.57 18.32
CA VAL A 117 -0.50 1.15 19.09
C VAL A 117 -0.59 -0.37 19.10
N LYS A 118 -0.91 -0.93 20.24
CA LYS A 118 -1.31 -2.32 20.35
C LYS A 118 -2.76 -2.42 19.92
N VAL A 119 -3.04 -3.27 18.95
CA VAL A 119 -4.36 -3.46 18.37
C VAL A 119 -4.98 -4.73 18.93
N ASP A 120 -6.08 -4.59 19.64
CA ASP A 120 -6.81 -5.73 20.18
C ASP A 120 -8.02 -6.12 19.33
N GLU A 121 -8.61 -5.15 18.63
CA GLU A 121 -9.73 -5.39 17.73
C GLU A 121 -9.67 -4.48 16.51
N VAL A 122 -9.68 -5.08 15.33
CA VAL A 122 -9.61 -4.40 14.03
C VAL A 122 -10.53 -5.07 13.03
N ALA A 123 -11.18 -4.29 12.19
CA ALA A 123 -12.04 -4.77 11.11
C ALA A 123 -11.91 -3.88 9.87
N CYS A 124 -12.35 -4.41 8.73
CA CYS A 124 -12.47 -3.60 7.51
C CYS A 124 -13.52 -2.51 7.69
N ALA A 125 -13.29 -1.34 7.08
CA ALA A 125 -14.28 -0.28 7.02
C ALA A 125 -15.50 -0.75 6.20
N GLN A 126 -16.71 -0.56 6.74
CA GLN A 126 -17.94 -1.01 6.11
C GLN A 126 -18.85 0.15 5.71
N ASP A 127 -18.71 1.30 6.36
CA ASP A 127 -19.55 2.46 6.13
C ASP A 127 -18.90 3.42 5.13
N ALA A 128 -19.69 3.93 4.20
CA ALA A 128 -19.24 4.91 3.20
C ALA A 128 -18.72 6.23 3.82
N GLY A 129 -19.06 6.50 5.08
CA GLY A 129 -18.56 7.67 5.83
C GLY A 129 -17.20 7.45 6.52
N GLN A 130 -16.66 6.24 6.46
CA GLN A 130 -15.34 5.96 7.02
C GLN A 130 -14.26 6.33 6.02
N MET A 131 -13.34 7.18 6.44
CA MET A 131 -12.26 7.68 5.57
C MET A 131 -11.02 6.80 5.55
N SER A 132 -11.01 5.75 6.35
CA SER A 132 -9.93 4.77 6.42
C SER A 132 -10.39 3.43 5.90
N GLU A 133 -9.45 2.64 5.43
CA GLU A 133 -9.71 1.32 4.85
C GLU A 133 -10.04 0.26 5.92
N ALA A 134 -9.55 0.46 7.14
CA ALA A 134 -9.83 -0.37 8.29
C ALA A 134 -10.12 0.47 9.54
N VAL A 135 -10.75 -0.14 10.53
CA VAL A 135 -11.16 0.50 11.78
C VAL A 135 -10.63 -0.29 12.96
N VAL A 136 -9.94 0.38 13.87
CA VAL A 136 -9.43 -0.15 15.13
C VAL A 136 -10.32 0.33 16.25
N THR A 137 -11.03 -0.59 16.89
CA THR A 137 -12.01 -0.29 17.94
C THR A 137 -11.44 -0.46 19.34
N LYS A 138 -10.53 -1.41 19.53
CA LYS A 138 -9.82 -1.63 20.82
C LYS A 138 -8.32 -1.54 20.60
N TRP A 139 -7.71 -0.66 21.36
CA TRP A 139 -6.29 -0.35 21.22
C TRP A 139 -5.71 0.29 22.48
N SER A 140 -4.39 0.28 22.56
CA SER A 140 -3.63 1.02 23.57
C SER A 140 -2.33 1.56 22.96
N VAL A 141 -1.91 2.75 23.40
CA VAL A 141 -0.63 3.32 22.95
C VAL A 141 0.52 2.57 23.59
N VAL A 142 1.50 2.18 22.77
CA VAL A 142 2.74 1.58 23.25
C VAL A 142 3.79 2.68 23.41
N THR A 143 4.14 2.97 24.65
CA THR A 143 5.24 3.88 24.95
C THR A 143 6.55 3.09 24.97
N LYS A 144 7.49 3.47 24.10
CA LYS A 144 8.86 2.96 24.22
C LYS A 144 9.49 3.58 25.44
N HIS A 145 9.80 2.77 26.41
CA HIS A 145 10.66 3.14 27.54
C HIS A 145 12.12 3.00 27.14
#